data_cd1dd36d252210a33d01f247e73565b9
#
_entry.id   cd1dd36d252210a33d01f247e73565b9
#
_cell.length_a   1.000
_cell.length_b   1.000
_cell.length_c   1.000
_cell.angle_alpha   90.00
_cell.angle_beta   90.00
_cell.angle_gamma   90.00
#
_symmetry.space_group_name_H-M   'P 1'
#
loop_
_entity.id
_entity.type
_entity.pdbx_description
1 polymer ?
#
loop_
_entity_poly.entity_id
_entity_poly.type
_entity_poly.pdbx_seq_one_letter_code
_entity_poly.pdbx_strand_id
1 'polypeptide(L)'
;LKGKPFDKIMFTKTYEGITFDPIYTWRTGPSATDKILPTDDYPGMGDFLRGATVNGYKCAPWGIAQACDETLPKENNELLKHEIDRGSTVYNVRIDTATADGIDVMDAEKPGDIGVSITALEDMHTLLDGLDMEKIPFMMYAGTSSLRMLALVAATLKAKGKDVSKVKGVIGANPIAQLIKRGKLNQPLEKLYDEMAE
;
A
#
# COMPACT_ATOMS: atom_id res chain seq x y z
N LEU A 1 9.60 11.56 -38.19
CA LEU A 1 8.19 11.87 -38.47
C LEU A 1 7.68 11.33 -39.82
N LYS A 2 8.57 10.79 -40.67
CA LYS A 2 8.23 10.22 -42.00
C LYS A 2 7.30 11.12 -42.82
N GLY A 3 7.56 12.44 -42.83
CA GLY A 3 6.78 13.43 -43.57
C GLY A 3 5.42 13.83 -42.99
N LYS A 4 5.03 13.30 -41.84
CA LYS A 4 3.79 13.71 -41.20
C LYS A 4 4.00 14.98 -40.35
N PRO A 5 2.96 15.84 -40.22
CA PRO A 5 3.03 17.03 -39.38
C PRO A 5 3.37 16.69 -37.92
N PHE A 6 4.21 17.52 -37.29
CA PHE A 6 4.70 17.35 -35.94
C PHE A 6 3.55 17.21 -34.91
N ASP A 7 2.61 18.11 -34.96
CA ASP A 7 1.45 18.18 -34.07
C ASP A 7 0.52 16.99 -34.16
N LYS A 8 0.45 16.31 -35.32
CA LYS A 8 -0.36 15.08 -35.45
C LYS A 8 0.28 13.83 -34.89
N ILE A 9 1.59 13.84 -34.64
CA ILE A 9 2.31 12.66 -34.18
C ILE A 9 2.80 12.80 -32.74
N MET A 10 3.22 14.01 -32.39
CA MET A 10 3.92 14.23 -31.12
C MET A 10 2.98 14.64 -29.99
N PHE A 11 1.79 15.15 -30.31
CA PHE A 11 0.78 15.47 -29.30
C PHE A 11 -0.14 14.27 -29.06
N THR A 12 -0.39 13.97 -27.78
CA THR A 12 -1.30 12.88 -27.40
C THR A 12 -2.59 13.47 -26.82
N LYS A 13 -3.72 13.15 -27.43
CA LYS A 13 -5.04 13.47 -26.87
C LYS A 13 -5.55 12.31 -26.03
N THR A 14 -5.95 12.59 -24.81
CA THR A 14 -6.61 11.63 -23.94
C THR A 14 -8.13 11.61 -24.16
N TYR A 15 -8.80 10.58 -23.66
CA TYR A 15 -10.26 10.48 -23.70
C TYR A 15 -10.95 11.54 -22.84
N GLU A 16 -10.25 12.08 -21.82
CA GLU A 16 -10.71 13.19 -20.98
C GLU A 16 -10.63 14.55 -21.67
N GLY A 17 -10.15 14.61 -22.91
CA GLY A 17 -10.01 15.84 -23.66
C GLY A 17 -8.74 16.64 -23.37
N ILE A 18 -7.81 16.07 -22.63
CA ILE A 18 -6.51 16.68 -22.34
C ILE A 18 -5.55 16.40 -23.49
N THR A 19 -4.79 17.40 -23.91
CA THR A 19 -3.73 17.23 -24.89
C THR A 19 -2.37 17.31 -24.19
N PHE A 20 -1.58 16.24 -24.30
CA PHE A 20 -0.22 16.23 -23.80
C PHE A 20 0.75 16.70 -24.88
N ASP A 21 1.61 17.63 -24.51
CA ASP A 21 2.75 18.03 -25.31
C ASP A 21 3.84 16.94 -25.30
N PRO A 22 4.66 16.85 -26.35
CA PRO A 22 5.73 15.87 -26.42
C PRO A 22 6.82 16.06 -25.37
N ILE A 23 6.96 17.27 -24.84
CA ILE A 23 7.88 17.62 -23.76
C ILE A 23 7.37 18.85 -23.01
N TYR A 24 7.48 18.79 -21.70
CA TYR A 24 7.21 19.93 -20.81
C TYR A 24 8.52 20.50 -20.31
N THR A 25 8.67 21.80 -20.40
CA THR A 25 9.82 22.51 -19.87
C THR A 25 9.35 23.60 -18.92
N TRP A 26 10.26 24.16 -18.14
CA TRP A 26 10.00 25.29 -17.27
C TRP A 26 9.29 26.48 -17.96
N ARG A 27 9.46 26.63 -19.25
CA ARG A 27 8.97 27.79 -20.02
C ARG A 27 7.83 27.52 -20.98
N THR A 28 7.46 26.30 -21.20
CA THR A 28 6.57 25.88 -22.29
C THR A 28 5.47 24.92 -21.90
N GLY A 29 5.00 24.94 -20.68
CA GLY A 29 3.83 24.14 -20.29
C GLY A 29 2.52 24.83 -20.72
N PRO A 30 1.41 24.10 -20.88
CA PRO A 30 0.07 24.64 -21.11
C PRO A 30 -0.38 25.54 -19.98
N SER A 31 0.27 25.45 -18.90
CA SER A 31 0.16 26.26 -17.72
C SER A 31 1.08 27.48 -17.72
N ALA A 32 1.54 27.91 -18.88
CA ALA A 32 2.17 29.24 -18.98
C ALA A 32 1.26 30.38 -18.46
N THR A 33 -0.02 30.09 -18.28
CA THR A 33 -0.93 30.92 -17.50
C THR A 33 -0.78 30.76 -16.01
N ASP A 34 0.01 29.83 -15.60
CA ASP A 34 -0.18 29.30 -14.29
C ASP A 34 0.84 29.86 -13.35
N LYS A 35 0.32 30.64 -12.65
CA LYS A 35 0.57 30.87 -11.24
C LYS A 35 0.78 29.57 -10.42
N ILE A 36 0.73 28.44 -11.11
CA ILE A 36 0.77 27.12 -10.54
C ILE A 36 2.19 26.67 -10.62
N LEU A 37 3.07 26.92 -9.91
CA LEU A 37 4.31 26.21 -9.74
C LEU A 37 5.57 26.89 -10.24
N PRO A 38 5.96 27.90 -9.61
CA PRO A 38 7.36 28.02 -9.42
C PRO A 38 7.74 27.23 -8.17
N THR A 39 7.70 25.92 -8.23
CA THR A 39 8.47 25.25 -7.22
C THR A 39 9.86 25.09 -7.78
N ASP A 40 10.81 25.75 -7.20
CA ASP A 40 12.23 25.49 -7.39
C ASP A 40 12.64 24.17 -6.75
N ASP A 41 11.64 23.41 -6.26
CA ASP A 41 11.84 22.16 -5.55
C ASP A 41 12.28 21.07 -6.50
N TYR A 42 13.30 20.36 -6.11
CA TYR A 42 13.76 19.15 -6.77
C TYR A 42 12.85 17.96 -6.44
N PRO A 43 12.86 16.88 -7.26
CA PRO A 43 12.19 15.64 -6.91
C PRO A 43 12.54 15.19 -5.49
N GLY A 44 11.54 14.76 -4.72
CA GLY A 44 11.70 14.36 -3.32
C GLY A 44 11.75 15.50 -2.31
N MET A 45 11.45 16.74 -2.72
CA MET A 45 11.43 17.91 -1.87
C MET A 45 10.10 18.68 -1.96
N GLY A 46 9.85 19.54 -1.00
CA GLY A 46 8.68 20.42 -0.94
C GLY A 46 7.37 19.65 -1.00
N ASP A 47 6.47 20.06 -1.87
CA ASP A 47 5.14 19.46 -2.03
C ASP A 47 5.13 18.14 -2.83
N PHE A 48 6.28 17.59 -3.12
CA PHE A 48 6.46 16.34 -3.88
C PHE A 48 5.84 16.34 -5.29
N LEU A 49 5.60 17.48 -5.88
CA LEU A 49 4.99 17.63 -7.20
C LEU A 49 5.82 16.95 -8.32
N ARG A 50 7.12 16.82 -8.09
CA ARG A 50 8.05 16.17 -9.00
C ARG A 50 8.40 14.75 -8.58
N GLY A 51 7.62 14.14 -7.70
CA GLY A 51 7.81 12.80 -7.18
C GLY A 51 8.39 12.75 -5.76
N ALA A 52 8.10 11.67 -5.07
CA ALA A 52 8.45 11.50 -3.66
C ALA A 52 9.92 11.11 -3.41
N THR A 53 10.69 10.81 -4.44
CA THR A 53 12.10 10.42 -4.31
C THR A 53 12.99 11.20 -5.26
N VAL A 54 14.20 11.54 -4.82
CA VAL A 54 15.17 12.33 -5.59
C VAL A 54 15.50 11.68 -6.94
N ASN A 55 15.68 10.37 -6.96
CA ASN A 55 16.06 9.62 -8.16
C ASN A 55 14.85 9.05 -8.94
N GLY A 56 13.62 9.27 -8.47
CA GLY A 56 12.41 8.72 -9.07
C GLY A 56 12.50 7.21 -9.24
N TYR A 57 11.88 6.70 -10.29
CA TYR A 57 11.87 5.26 -10.60
C TYR A 57 13.19 4.71 -11.17
N LYS A 58 14.16 5.56 -11.45
CA LYS A 58 15.42 5.13 -12.04
C LYS A 58 16.24 4.26 -11.08
N CYS A 59 16.24 4.60 -9.79
CA CYS A 59 16.99 3.88 -8.75
C CYS A 59 16.10 3.12 -7.78
N ALA A 60 14.81 3.46 -7.73
CA ALA A 60 13.80 2.80 -6.90
C ALA A 60 12.54 2.60 -7.73
N PRO A 61 12.45 1.53 -8.53
CA PRO A 61 11.25 1.22 -9.29
C PRO A 61 10.06 0.98 -8.33
N TRP A 62 8.85 0.95 -8.90
CA TRP A 62 7.67 0.59 -8.11
C TRP A 62 7.83 -0.76 -7.41
N GLY A 63 7.23 -0.90 -6.24
CA GLY A 63 7.20 -2.16 -5.52
C GLY A 63 6.33 -3.19 -6.24
N ILE A 64 6.83 -4.42 -6.35
CA ILE A 64 6.06 -5.56 -6.81
C ILE A 64 5.50 -6.24 -5.56
N ALA A 65 4.18 -6.22 -5.41
CA ALA A 65 3.48 -6.63 -4.22
C ALA A 65 2.43 -7.70 -4.56
N GLN A 66 2.88 -8.93 -4.81
CA GLN A 66 1.99 -10.05 -5.03
C GLN A 66 1.18 -10.33 -3.76
N ALA A 67 -0.14 -10.40 -3.88
CA ALA A 67 -1.00 -10.70 -2.75
C ALA A 67 -0.86 -12.17 -2.33
N CYS A 68 -0.60 -12.37 -1.03
CA CYS A 68 -0.52 -13.69 -0.41
C CYS A 68 -1.77 -13.89 0.45
N ASP A 69 -2.59 -14.86 0.08
CA ASP A 69 -3.95 -15.06 0.59
C ASP A 69 -4.20 -16.49 1.14
N GLU A 70 -3.15 -17.21 1.46
CA GLU A 70 -3.26 -18.48 2.18
C GLU A 70 -3.91 -18.30 3.55
N THR A 71 -4.71 -19.27 3.95
CA THR A 71 -5.58 -19.18 5.12
C THR A 71 -4.81 -19.27 6.44
N LEU A 72 -3.81 -20.15 6.51
CA LEU A 72 -3.06 -20.38 7.75
C LEU A 72 -1.80 -19.52 7.79
N PRO A 73 -1.44 -18.98 8.98
CA PRO A 73 -0.26 -18.13 9.16
C PRO A 73 1.04 -18.76 8.62
N LYS A 74 1.22 -20.05 8.83
CA LYS A 74 2.42 -20.76 8.36
C LYS A 74 2.48 -20.85 6.84
N GLU A 75 1.38 -21.25 6.22
CA GLU A 75 1.28 -21.37 4.76
C GLU A 75 1.45 -20.02 4.07
N ASN A 76 0.84 -18.98 4.64
CA ASN A 76 0.99 -17.62 4.16
C ASN A 76 2.43 -17.11 4.29
N ASN A 77 3.11 -17.42 5.39
CA ASN A 77 4.54 -17.13 5.57
C ASN A 77 5.41 -17.81 4.49
N GLU A 78 5.15 -19.08 4.20
CA GLU A 78 5.86 -19.83 3.16
C GLU A 78 5.61 -19.22 1.78
N LEU A 79 4.36 -18.82 1.49
CA LEU A 79 4.00 -18.13 0.25
C LEU A 79 4.69 -16.74 0.15
N LEU A 80 4.71 -15.95 1.21
CA LEU A 80 5.42 -14.66 1.23
C LEU A 80 6.91 -14.81 0.89
N LYS A 81 7.57 -15.80 1.47
CA LYS A 81 8.97 -16.10 1.17
C LYS A 81 9.16 -16.52 -0.29
N HIS A 82 8.28 -17.40 -0.77
CA HIS A 82 8.29 -17.86 -2.16
C HIS A 82 8.15 -16.70 -3.16
N GLU A 83 7.19 -15.80 -2.92
CA GLU A 83 6.96 -14.65 -3.79
C GLU A 83 8.15 -13.68 -3.82
N ILE A 84 8.82 -13.45 -2.70
CA ILE A 84 10.05 -12.66 -2.65
C ILE A 84 11.16 -13.33 -3.48
N ASP A 85 11.34 -14.62 -3.37
CA ASP A 85 12.33 -15.39 -4.14
C ASP A 85 12.02 -15.35 -5.65
N ARG A 86 10.76 -15.12 -6.03
CA ARG A 86 10.30 -15.01 -7.42
C ARG A 86 10.27 -13.58 -7.96
N GLY A 87 10.64 -12.59 -7.16
CA GLY A 87 10.82 -11.21 -7.62
C GLY A 87 9.84 -10.20 -7.05
N SER A 88 8.96 -10.58 -6.15
CA SER A 88 8.21 -9.64 -5.31
C SER A 88 9.20 -8.82 -4.47
N THR A 89 8.89 -7.54 -4.27
CA THR A 89 9.74 -6.63 -3.50
C THR A 89 9.03 -6.06 -2.27
N VAL A 90 7.81 -6.50 -2.03
CA VAL A 90 6.96 -6.10 -0.90
C VAL A 90 6.27 -7.34 -0.35
N TYR A 91 6.27 -7.53 0.96
CA TYR A 91 5.40 -8.50 1.60
C TYR A 91 3.97 -7.97 1.59
N ASN A 92 3.09 -8.59 0.84
CA ASN A 92 1.69 -8.18 0.73
C ASN A 92 0.77 -9.25 1.31
N VAL A 93 0.37 -9.05 2.56
CA VAL A 93 -0.49 -9.95 3.31
C VAL A 93 -1.94 -9.59 3.10
N ARG A 94 -2.72 -10.54 2.66
CA ARG A 94 -4.17 -10.46 2.64
C ARG A 94 -4.75 -11.18 3.83
N ILE A 95 -5.52 -10.49 4.66
CA ILE A 95 -6.21 -11.07 5.80
C ILE A 95 -7.64 -11.46 5.45
N ASP A 96 -8.21 -12.36 6.21
CA ASP A 96 -9.60 -12.80 6.05
C ASP A 96 -10.61 -11.74 6.53
N THR A 97 -11.86 -11.98 6.20
CA THR A 97 -12.96 -11.08 6.56
C THR A 97 -13.13 -10.96 8.07
N ALA A 98 -13.02 -12.05 8.79
CA ALA A 98 -13.18 -12.06 10.26
C ALA A 98 -12.11 -11.22 10.95
N THR A 99 -10.83 -11.42 10.59
CA THR A 99 -9.72 -10.61 11.09
C THR A 99 -9.90 -9.14 10.77
N ALA A 100 -10.28 -8.82 9.51
CA ALA A 100 -10.50 -7.43 9.08
C ALA A 100 -11.64 -6.73 9.85
N ASP A 101 -12.63 -7.47 10.30
CA ASP A 101 -13.76 -6.98 11.08
C ASP A 101 -13.55 -7.01 12.60
N GLY A 102 -12.46 -7.66 13.04
CA GLY A 102 -12.18 -7.88 14.47
C GLY A 102 -13.14 -8.87 15.12
N ILE A 103 -13.61 -9.84 14.36
CA ILE A 103 -14.44 -10.95 14.82
C ILE A 103 -13.52 -12.10 15.21
N ASP A 104 -13.77 -12.72 16.37
CA ASP A 104 -13.06 -13.92 16.78
C ASP A 104 -13.29 -15.06 15.80
N VAL A 105 -12.27 -15.89 15.57
CA VAL A 105 -12.34 -17.02 14.65
C VAL A 105 -13.44 -18.02 15.02
N MET A 106 -13.74 -18.16 16.33
CA MET A 106 -14.79 -19.04 16.83
C MET A 106 -16.21 -18.54 16.51
N ASP A 107 -16.34 -17.23 16.29
CA ASP A 107 -17.61 -16.57 15.95
C ASP A 107 -17.73 -16.27 14.44
N ALA A 108 -16.71 -16.56 13.67
CA ALA A 108 -16.67 -16.30 12.26
C ALA A 108 -17.43 -17.36 11.44
N GLU A 109 -18.28 -16.92 10.50
CA GLU A 109 -18.98 -17.87 9.61
C GLU A 109 -18.00 -18.63 8.69
N LYS A 110 -16.96 -17.95 8.21
CA LYS A 110 -15.99 -18.48 7.25
C LYS A 110 -14.59 -17.96 7.55
N PRO A 111 -13.92 -18.51 8.57
CA PRO A 111 -12.52 -18.17 8.83
C PRO A 111 -11.65 -18.49 7.61
N GLY A 112 -10.73 -17.58 7.25
CA GLY A 112 -9.82 -17.79 6.13
C GLY A 112 -10.45 -17.68 4.74
N ASP A 113 -11.57 -16.98 4.59
CA ASP A 113 -12.36 -16.90 3.35
C ASP A 113 -11.61 -16.28 2.17
N ILE A 114 -10.78 -15.27 2.43
CA ILE A 114 -10.07 -14.49 1.41
C ILE A 114 -8.61 -14.20 1.75
N GLY A 115 -8.07 -14.80 2.80
CA GLY A 115 -6.72 -14.55 3.27
C GLY A 115 -6.47 -15.16 4.64
N VAL A 116 -5.34 -14.78 5.25
CA VAL A 116 -4.90 -15.35 6.50
C VAL A 116 -5.76 -14.90 7.68
N SER A 117 -6.13 -15.87 8.51
CA SER A 117 -6.83 -15.63 9.76
C SER A 117 -5.81 -15.35 10.87
N ILE A 118 -5.94 -14.22 11.55
CA ILE A 118 -5.08 -13.77 12.64
C ILE A 118 -5.94 -13.51 13.86
N THR A 119 -5.80 -14.31 14.90
CA THR A 119 -6.58 -14.18 16.14
C THR A 119 -5.73 -13.86 17.34
N ALA A 120 -4.48 -14.29 17.33
CA ALA A 120 -3.58 -14.16 18.47
C ALA A 120 -2.18 -13.65 18.04
N LEU A 121 -1.39 -13.30 19.04
CA LEU A 121 0.00 -12.87 18.82
C LEU A 121 0.86 -13.99 18.21
N GLU A 122 0.57 -15.23 18.58
CA GLU A 122 1.23 -16.45 18.08
C GLU A 122 1.04 -16.62 16.56
N ASP A 123 -0.13 -16.27 16.04
CA ASP A 123 -0.41 -16.28 14.61
C ASP A 123 0.48 -15.28 13.89
N MET A 124 0.58 -14.05 14.45
CA MET A 124 1.44 -13.02 13.90
C MET A 124 2.92 -13.39 14.02
N HIS A 125 3.34 -14.03 15.12
CA HIS A 125 4.70 -14.57 15.27
C HIS A 125 5.02 -15.60 14.18
N THR A 126 4.08 -16.47 13.87
CA THR A 126 4.20 -17.50 12.84
C THR A 126 4.23 -16.87 11.44
N LEU A 127 3.31 -15.95 11.18
CA LEU A 127 3.22 -15.25 9.88
C LEU A 127 4.51 -14.48 9.56
N LEU A 128 5.09 -13.80 10.53
CA LEU A 128 6.29 -12.97 10.32
C LEU A 128 7.60 -13.70 10.60
N ASP A 129 7.56 -15.03 10.73
CA ASP A 129 8.77 -15.78 11.05
C ASP A 129 9.76 -15.80 9.90
N GLY A 130 11.02 -15.37 10.20
CA GLY A 130 12.11 -15.30 9.22
C GLY A 130 11.95 -14.23 8.15
N LEU A 131 10.93 -13.36 8.19
CA LEU A 131 10.79 -12.23 7.26
C LEU A 131 11.73 -11.08 7.66
N ASP A 132 12.40 -10.47 6.67
CA ASP A 132 13.27 -9.31 6.89
C ASP A 132 12.51 -8.00 6.69
N MET A 133 11.67 -7.65 7.67
CA MET A 133 10.82 -6.47 7.62
C MET A 133 11.58 -5.14 7.74
N GLU A 134 12.86 -5.16 8.13
CA GLU A 134 13.70 -3.96 8.16
C GLU A 134 14.18 -3.57 6.75
N LYS A 135 14.26 -4.55 5.83
CA LYS A 135 14.70 -4.33 4.45
C LYS A 135 13.57 -4.34 3.43
N ILE A 136 12.63 -5.25 3.59
CA ILE A 136 11.54 -5.45 2.64
C ILE A 136 10.27 -4.81 3.21
N PRO A 137 9.64 -3.87 2.48
CA PRO A 137 8.41 -3.23 2.91
C PRO A 137 7.28 -4.23 3.13
N PHE A 138 6.37 -3.89 4.03
CA PHE A 138 5.20 -4.69 4.39
C PHE A 138 3.91 -3.96 4.03
N MET A 139 2.94 -4.69 3.51
CA MET A 139 1.62 -4.16 3.15
C MET A 139 0.51 -5.09 3.64
N MET A 140 -0.45 -4.51 4.35
CA MET A 140 -1.64 -5.20 4.83
C MET A 140 -2.81 -4.22 4.86
N TYR A 141 -3.91 -4.53 4.20
CA TYR A 141 -5.15 -3.79 4.38
C TYR A 141 -6.00 -4.50 5.42
N ALA A 142 -6.07 -3.90 6.61
CA ALA A 142 -6.60 -4.54 7.82
C ALA A 142 -8.03 -4.09 8.17
N GLY A 143 -8.69 -3.36 7.28
CA GLY A 143 -10.08 -2.94 7.51
C GLY A 143 -10.25 -2.14 8.81
N THR A 144 -11.23 -2.53 9.63
CA THR A 144 -11.48 -1.90 10.95
C THR A 144 -10.54 -2.43 12.05
N SER A 145 -9.67 -3.39 11.73
CA SER A 145 -8.70 -3.95 12.69
C SER A 145 -7.28 -3.39 12.53
N SER A 146 -7.11 -2.30 11.80
CA SER A 146 -5.78 -1.77 11.48
C SER A 146 -4.92 -1.46 12.70
N LEU A 147 -5.48 -0.82 13.72
CA LEU A 147 -4.76 -0.51 14.96
C LEU A 147 -4.34 -1.79 15.69
N ARG A 148 -5.23 -2.79 15.75
CA ARG A 148 -4.92 -4.09 16.37
C ARG A 148 -3.83 -4.84 15.62
N MET A 149 -3.91 -4.87 14.28
CA MET A 149 -2.87 -5.50 13.46
C MET A 149 -1.53 -4.78 13.57
N LEU A 150 -1.53 -3.45 13.64
CA LEU A 150 -0.32 -2.66 13.90
C LEU A 150 0.30 -3.04 15.24
N ALA A 151 -0.50 -3.15 16.29
CA ALA A 151 -0.04 -3.55 17.61
C ALA A 151 0.56 -4.96 17.63
N LEU A 152 -0.07 -5.94 16.94
CA LEU A 152 0.44 -7.32 16.84
C LEU A 152 1.75 -7.39 16.05
N VAL A 153 1.86 -6.66 14.95
CA VAL A 153 3.10 -6.55 14.16
C VAL A 153 4.21 -5.94 15.02
N ALA A 154 3.95 -4.81 15.67
CA ALA A 154 4.94 -4.13 16.52
C ALA A 154 5.38 -5.00 17.69
N ALA A 155 4.45 -5.69 18.37
CA ALA A 155 4.75 -6.61 19.47
C ALA A 155 5.63 -7.78 18.99
N THR A 156 5.29 -8.38 17.84
CA THR A 156 6.07 -9.46 17.24
C THR A 156 7.50 -9.02 16.91
N LEU A 157 7.66 -7.86 16.28
CA LEU A 157 8.99 -7.35 15.90
C LEU A 157 9.83 -7.04 17.14
N LYS A 158 9.25 -6.42 18.16
CA LYS A 158 9.93 -6.17 19.44
C LYS A 158 10.37 -7.46 20.12
N ALA A 159 9.49 -8.46 20.17
CA ALA A 159 9.82 -9.78 20.75
C ALA A 159 10.97 -10.47 20.01
N LYS A 160 11.10 -10.24 18.69
CA LYS A 160 12.19 -10.74 17.88
C LYS A 160 13.44 -9.84 17.87
N GLY A 161 13.49 -8.79 18.71
CA GLY A 161 14.62 -7.87 18.82
C GLY A 161 14.83 -6.99 17.59
N LYS A 162 13.78 -6.78 16.78
CA LYS A 162 13.82 -5.96 15.58
C LYS A 162 13.53 -4.49 15.90
N ASP A 163 14.15 -3.60 15.12
CA ASP A 163 13.95 -2.17 15.23
C ASP A 163 12.72 -1.73 14.42
N VAL A 164 11.61 -1.50 15.12
CA VAL A 164 10.35 -1.11 14.47
C VAL A 164 10.44 0.23 13.73
N SER A 165 11.40 1.10 14.08
CA SER A 165 11.60 2.37 13.39
C SER A 165 12.16 2.23 11.97
N LYS A 166 12.73 1.08 11.65
CA LYS A 166 13.25 0.75 10.32
C LYS A 166 12.22 0.12 9.41
N VAL A 167 11.10 -0.34 9.96
CA VAL A 167 10.05 -1.00 9.17
C VAL A 167 9.36 0.01 8.28
N LYS A 168 9.21 -0.34 7.02
CA LYS A 168 8.52 0.47 6.00
C LYS A 168 7.31 -0.28 5.51
N GLY A 169 6.26 0.45 5.19
CA GLY A 169 5.08 -0.18 4.60
C GLY A 169 3.78 0.51 5.01
N VAL A 170 2.70 -0.22 4.89
CA VAL A 170 1.36 0.25 5.23
C VAL A 170 0.55 -0.84 5.92
N ILE A 171 -0.08 -0.49 7.03
CA ILE A 171 -1.19 -1.25 7.62
C ILE A 171 -2.40 -0.32 7.50
N GLY A 172 -3.20 -0.55 6.47
CA GLY A 172 -4.20 0.39 6.02
C GLY A 172 -5.59 0.09 6.55
N ALA A 173 -6.32 1.15 6.91
CA ALA A 173 -7.75 1.14 7.13
C ALA A 173 -8.45 1.89 5.98
N ASN A 174 -9.62 1.41 5.57
CA ASN A 174 -10.47 2.14 4.63
C ASN A 174 -11.96 1.92 4.98
N PRO A 175 -12.47 2.61 5.98
CA PRO A 175 -13.85 2.46 6.42
C PRO A 175 -14.87 2.84 5.34
N ILE A 176 -14.56 3.81 4.48
CA ILE A 176 -15.43 4.19 3.37
C ILE A 176 -15.57 3.05 2.37
N ALA A 177 -14.46 2.40 1.98
CA ALA A 177 -14.52 1.26 1.08
C ALA A 177 -15.30 0.08 1.69
N GLN A 178 -15.18 -0.15 2.99
CA GLN A 178 -15.97 -1.16 3.69
C GLN A 178 -17.47 -0.82 3.67
N LEU A 179 -17.83 0.44 3.97
CA LEU A 179 -19.21 0.90 3.90
C LEU A 179 -19.81 0.69 2.50
N ILE A 180 -19.08 1.05 1.46
CA ILE A 180 -19.53 0.88 0.07
C ILE A 180 -19.71 -0.60 -0.28
N LYS A 181 -18.74 -1.46 0.10
CA LYS A 181 -18.78 -2.89 -0.23
C LYS A 181 -19.84 -3.68 0.53
N ARG A 182 -20.11 -3.32 1.79
CA ARG A 182 -20.94 -4.11 2.71
C ARG A 182 -22.25 -3.44 3.08
N GLY A 183 -22.42 -2.16 2.76
CA GLY A 183 -23.60 -1.35 3.12
C GLY A 183 -23.68 -1.00 4.60
N LYS A 184 -22.73 -1.44 5.43
CA LYS A 184 -22.68 -1.17 6.88
C LYS A 184 -21.26 -1.18 7.40
N LEU A 185 -21.05 -0.52 8.54
CA LEU A 185 -19.85 -0.61 9.36
C LEU A 185 -20.20 -1.30 10.69
N ASN A 186 -19.21 -1.95 11.31
CA ASN A 186 -19.34 -2.56 12.64
C ASN A 186 -19.16 -1.57 13.79
N GLN A 187 -18.68 -0.35 13.50
CA GLN A 187 -18.49 0.75 14.44
C GLN A 187 -18.87 2.08 13.78
N PRO A 188 -19.18 3.14 14.55
CA PRO A 188 -19.39 4.49 14.03
C PRO A 188 -18.15 4.96 13.25
N LEU A 189 -18.40 5.70 12.16
CA LEU A 189 -17.34 6.17 11.26
C LEU A 189 -16.33 7.09 11.98
N GLU A 190 -16.84 7.95 12.85
CA GLU A 190 -16.05 8.89 13.65
C GLU A 190 -15.05 8.13 14.53
N LYS A 191 -15.49 7.06 15.17
CA LYS A 191 -14.61 6.20 16.01
C LYS A 191 -13.52 5.54 15.19
N LEU A 192 -13.84 5.10 13.96
CA LEU A 192 -12.83 4.53 13.06
C LEU A 192 -11.80 5.57 12.61
N TYR A 193 -12.22 6.82 12.43
CA TYR A 193 -11.29 7.92 12.13
C TYR A 193 -10.40 8.26 13.33
N ASP A 194 -10.94 8.23 14.55
CA ASP A 194 -10.14 8.44 15.77
C ASP A 194 -9.07 7.34 15.89
N GLU A 195 -9.43 6.06 15.69
CA GLU A 195 -8.49 4.94 15.68
C GLU A 195 -7.41 5.06 14.57
N MET A 196 -7.73 5.69 13.45
CA MET A 196 -6.76 5.94 12.37
C MET A 196 -5.81 7.10 12.67
N ALA A 197 -6.19 8.00 13.57
CA ALA A 197 -5.39 9.16 13.98
C ALA A 197 -4.38 8.84 15.09
N GLU A 198 -4.61 7.77 15.87
CA GLU A 198 -3.67 7.25 16.88
C GLU A 198 -2.43 6.62 16.24
#